data_8795dce4ec177777304f897336de264d
#
_entry.id   8795dce4ec177777304f897336de264d
#
_cell.length_a   1.000
_cell.length_b   1.000
_cell.length_c   1.000
_cell.angle_alpha   90.00
_cell.angle_beta   90.00
_cell.angle_gamma   90.00
#
_symmetry.space_group_name_H-M   'P 1'
#
loop_
_entity.id
_entity.type
_entity.pdbx_description
1 polymer ?
#
loop_
_entity_poly.entity_id
_entity_poly.type
_entity_poly.pdbx_seq_one_letter_code
_entity_poly.pdbx_strand_id
1 'polypeptide(L)'
;MSDITRLMSPCEIPLANAARHENSIMYVDLNSCFATIEQQARPMLRGRPVAITNRITKNACIVAASYEAKALGIKVGMRRMEAEAICPDLIFAETEPAKFIYVHQKLRRIMQDYSSDVIMKSIDEGIIDLTKRPLDQASRSPLDIGAEIKQRLRTEIGCHMRCNVGIASNRFLAKTAAELHKPDGMDEITSANQRQIFASLKLMDLPGINTRMQTRLNAVNIFTPTDLINAKESTLVKLVCKSIDGSKWYRRLRGIEVDDTVSDIKSIGRQYVLESCHLSKQELEARILHLAEDLGHRLRSQNLYARGLFVWIGTHSDLYLHQNYLTRSAFHTNSDIMTHARQLFTKLPLHSARIIGITLYKIQPFADAQLYLDQPKRDREEQLCAAEDKINRRFGERTIYSADSFDTSQIKTKIPFGSTRFLDIL
;
A
#
# COMPACT_ATOMS: atom_id res chain seq x y z
N MET A 1 28.83 -0.07 -53.11
CA MET A 1 28.01 0.62 -52.11
C MET A 1 26.59 0.06 -52.16
N SER A 2 26.40 -1.13 -51.70
CA SER A 2 25.12 -1.84 -51.58
C SER A 2 25.35 -2.89 -50.50
N ASP A 3 24.39 -3.06 -49.60
CA ASP A 3 24.32 -4.09 -48.56
C ASP A 3 24.61 -3.72 -47.09
N ILE A 4 24.24 -2.53 -46.62
CA ILE A 4 24.16 -2.27 -45.17
C ILE A 4 22.74 -1.89 -44.66
N THR A 5 21.74 -1.90 -45.53
CA THR A 5 20.37 -1.44 -45.15
C THR A 5 19.37 -2.57 -44.84
N ARG A 6 19.84 -3.81 -44.60
CA ARG A 6 18.96 -4.98 -44.42
C ARG A 6 19.00 -5.65 -43.06
N LEU A 7 19.56 -5.00 -42.04
CA LEU A 7 19.69 -5.59 -40.71
C LEU A 7 19.17 -4.63 -39.62
N MET A 8 17.89 -4.32 -39.61
CA MET A 8 17.14 -3.87 -38.40
C MET A 8 15.64 -3.74 -38.70
N SER A 9 15.00 -4.83 -39.04
CA SER A 9 13.56 -4.90 -38.79
C SER A 9 13.36 -5.08 -37.27
N PRO A 10 12.45 -4.32 -36.61
CA PRO A 10 12.12 -4.55 -35.21
C PRO A 10 11.61 -5.98 -35.12
N CYS A 11 12.27 -6.78 -34.31
CA CYS A 11 11.81 -8.12 -33.96
C CYS A 11 10.42 -7.96 -33.31
N GLU A 12 9.36 -8.20 -34.09
CA GLU A 12 8.03 -8.42 -33.53
C GLU A 12 8.14 -9.65 -32.64
N ILE A 13 8.12 -9.45 -31.33
CA ILE A 13 8.04 -10.55 -30.37
C ILE A 13 6.68 -11.20 -30.63
N PRO A 14 6.65 -12.43 -31.16
CA PRO A 14 5.39 -13.09 -31.42
C PRO A 14 4.65 -13.28 -30.09
N LEU A 15 3.34 -13.06 -30.08
CA LEU A 15 2.46 -13.39 -28.94
C LEU A 15 2.61 -14.88 -28.48
N ALA A 16 3.19 -15.74 -29.31
CA ALA A 16 3.40 -17.15 -29.05
C ALA A 16 4.45 -17.50 -27.97
N ASN A 17 5.33 -16.58 -27.55
CA ASN A 17 6.22 -16.85 -26.41
C ASN A 17 5.59 -16.56 -25.04
N ALA A 18 4.37 -16.02 -25.01
CA ALA A 18 3.57 -15.89 -23.78
C ALA A 18 2.93 -17.23 -23.35
N ALA A 19 2.91 -18.23 -24.21
CA ALA A 19 2.20 -19.51 -24.01
C ALA A 19 2.78 -20.42 -22.91
N ARG A 20 3.85 -20.07 -22.23
CA ARG A 20 4.43 -20.89 -21.13
C ARG A 20 3.78 -20.68 -19.77
N HIS A 21 2.93 -19.67 -19.59
CA HIS A 21 2.26 -19.37 -18.31
C HIS A 21 0.86 -18.81 -18.51
N GLU A 22 0.01 -19.44 -19.34
CA GLU A 22 -1.39 -19.05 -19.40
C GLU A 22 -1.99 -19.23 -18.01
N ASN A 23 -2.41 -18.06 -17.42
CA ASN A 23 -3.25 -17.97 -16.22
C ASN A 23 -2.68 -18.58 -14.94
N SER A 24 -1.42 -18.27 -14.64
CA SER A 24 -0.75 -18.74 -13.42
C SER A 24 -0.73 -17.72 -12.29
N ILE A 25 -1.13 -16.47 -12.54
CA ILE A 25 -1.17 -15.42 -11.50
C ILE A 25 -2.60 -15.22 -11.04
N MET A 26 -2.81 -15.34 -9.73
CA MET A 26 -4.09 -15.07 -9.09
C MET A 26 -3.97 -13.83 -8.20
N TYR A 27 -4.91 -12.91 -8.33
CA TYR A 27 -5.06 -11.73 -7.49
C TYR A 27 -6.29 -11.89 -6.62
N VAL A 28 -6.15 -11.71 -5.30
CA VAL A 28 -7.25 -11.80 -4.33
C VAL A 28 -7.39 -10.44 -3.65
N ASP A 29 -8.59 -9.87 -3.64
CA ASP A 29 -8.90 -8.53 -3.10
C ASP A 29 -10.15 -8.60 -2.22
N LEU A 30 -10.03 -8.27 -0.93
CA LEU A 30 -11.16 -8.26 0.00
C LEU A 30 -12.11 -7.10 -0.31
N ASN A 31 -13.38 -7.41 -0.45
CA ASN A 31 -14.40 -6.43 -0.81
C ASN A 31 -14.69 -5.43 0.31
N SER A 32 -14.45 -4.13 0.09
CA SER A 32 -14.68 -3.07 1.07
C SER A 32 -14.14 -3.42 2.46
N CYS A 33 -12.94 -3.97 2.50
CA CYS A 33 -12.32 -4.72 3.59
C CYS A 33 -12.73 -4.26 5.00
N PHE A 34 -12.42 -3.03 5.38
CA PHE A 34 -12.68 -2.55 6.75
C PHE A 34 -14.18 -2.50 7.08
N ALA A 35 -15.02 -2.08 6.12
CA ALA A 35 -16.46 -2.03 6.37
C ALA A 35 -17.05 -3.45 6.46
N THR A 36 -16.61 -4.36 5.61
CA THR A 36 -17.05 -5.77 5.63
C THR A 36 -16.59 -6.48 6.92
N ILE A 37 -15.38 -6.19 7.42
CA ILE A 37 -14.89 -6.73 8.69
C ILE A 37 -15.75 -6.22 9.86
N GLU A 38 -16.14 -4.95 9.87
CA GLU A 38 -17.04 -4.43 10.90
C GLU A 38 -18.45 -5.04 10.80
N GLN A 39 -19.00 -5.22 9.60
CA GLN A 39 -20.27 -5.93 9.40
C GLN A 39 -20.17 -7.41 9.75
N GLN A 40 -19.00 -8.05 9.59
CA GLN A 40 -18.76 -9.42 10.07
C GLN A 40 -18.73 -9.47 11.60
N ALA A 41 -18.01 -8.56 12.24
CA ALA A 41 -17.85 -8.52 13.70
C ALA A 41 -19.13 -8.08 14.44
N ARG A 42 -19.96 -7.25 13.78
CA ARG A 42 -21.21 -6.68 14.33
C ARG A 42 -22.38 -6.99 13.41
N PRO A 43 -23.04 -8.14 13.54
CA PRO A 43 -24.11 -8.57 12.63
C PRO A 43 -25.26 -7.56 12.43
N MET A 44 -25.50 -6.69 13.41
CA MET A 44 -26.52 -5.62 13.33
C MET A 44 -26.17 -4.54 12.28
N LEU A 45 -24.93 -4.50 11.80
CA LEU A 45 -24.49 -3.56 10.74
C LEU A 45 -24.68 -4.14 9.33
N ARG A 46 -25.00 -5.42 9.19
CA ARG A 46 -25.17 -6.08 7.90
C ARG A 46 -26.40 -5.49 7.17
N GLY A 47 -26.25 -5.25 5.87
CA GLY A 47 -27.33 -4.66 5.06
C GLY A 47 -27.55 -3.16 5.32
N ARG A 48 -26.76 -2.52 6.20
CA ARG A 48 -26.87 -1.10 6.52
C ARG A 48 -25.70 -0.32 5.92
N PRO A 49 -25.89 0.97 5.56
CA PRO A 49 -24.80 1.80 5.09
C PRO A 49 -23.82 2.09 6.23
N VAL A 50 -22.57 1.67 6.09
CA VAL A 50 -21.50 1.82 7.08
C VAL A 50 -20.31 2.52 6.43
N ALA A 51 -19.77 3.52 7.12
CA ALA A 51 -18.53 4.20 6.77
C ALA A 51 -17.49 4.08 7.90
N ILE A 52 -16.27 3.74 7.54
CA ILE A 52 -15.16 3.61 8.47
C ILE A 52 -14.33 4.88 8.44
N THR A 53 -14.01 5.39 9.61
CA THR A 53 -13.18 6.59 9.80
C THR A 53 -12.09 6.33 10.84
N ASN A 54 -11.00 7.09 10.77
CA ASN A 54 -9.94 6.99 11.79
C ASN A 54 -10.34 7.61 13.14
N ARG A 55 -11.35 8.47 13.15
CA ARG A 55 -11.89 9.19 14.31
C ARG A 55 -13.34 9.59 14.05
N ILE A 56 -14.16 9.66 15.09
CA ILE A 56 -15.54 10.13 14.98
C ILE A 56 -15.58 11.64 15.22
N THR A 57 -15.03 12.42 14.27
CA THR A 57 -15.13 13.89 14.26
C THR A 57 -15.86 14.38 13.01
N LYS A 58 -16.42 15.58 13.05
CA LYS A 58 -17.17 16.15 11.90
C LYS A 58 -16.35 16.20 10.61
N ASN A 59 -15.05 16.45 10.72
CA ASN A 59 -14.13 16.55 9.59
C ASN A 59 -13.36 15.25 9.30
N ALA A 60 -13.71 14.13 9.96
CA ALA A 60 -13.06 12.86 9.71
C ALA A 60 -13.25 12.42 8.26
N CYS A 61 -12.19 11.89 7.66
CA CYS A 61 -12.20 11.35 6.31
C CYS A 61 -12.64 9.88 6.33
N ILE A 62 -13.52 9.51 5.42
CA ILE A 62 -13.94 8.12 5.22
C ILE A 62 -12.78 7.35 4.59
N VAL A 63 -12.33 6.29 5.27
CA VAL A 63 -11.25 5.41 4.80
C VAL A 63 -11.77 4.15 4.10
N ALA A 64 -12.99 3.73 4.43
CA ALA A 64 -13.71 2.67 3.73
C ALA A 64 -15.22 2.85 3.87
N ALA A 65 -15.97 2.36 2.89
CA ALA A 65 -17.42 2.39 2.88
C ALA A 65 -17.97 1.01 2.48
N SER A 66 -19.05 0.57 3.12
CA SER A 66 -19.75 -0.65 2.76
C SER A 66 -20.39 -0.54 1.36
N TYR A 67 -20.77 -1.64 0.76
CA TYR A 67 -21.42 -1.60 -0.56
C TYR A 67 -22.77 -0.88 -0.51
N GLU A 68 -23.49 -1.01 0.60
CA GLU A 68 -24.73 -0.27 0.83
C GLU A 68 -24.48 1.24 0.86
N ALA A 69 -23.43 1.68 1.52
CA ALA A 69 -23.04 3.10 1.53
C ALA A 69 -22.56 3.58 0.14
N LYS A 70 -21.77 2.75 -0.56
CA LYS A 70 -21.33 3.06 -1.94
C LYS A 70 -22.50 3.21 -2.91
N ALA A 71 -23.53 2.37 -2.78
CA ALA A 71 -24.74 2.45 -3.59
C ALA A 71 -25.51 3.77 -3.39
N LEU A 72 -25.38 4.40 -2.21
CA LEU A 72 -25.94 5.73 -1.92
C LEU A 72 -25.02 6.88 -2.34
N GLY A 73 -23.88 6.60 -2.98
CA GLY A 73 -22.95 7.60 -3.47
C GLY A 73 -21.84 8.00 -2.47
N ILE A 74 -21.73 7.32 -1.33
CA ILE A 74 -20.64 7.56 -0.37
C ILE A 74 -19.32 7.03 -0.93
N LYS A 75 -18.28 7.88 -0.91
CA LYS A 75 -16.96 7.58 -1.47
C LYS A 75 -15.88 7.66 -0.40
N VAL A 76 -14.84 6.84 -0.56
CA VAL A 76 -13.59 6.97 0.19
C VAL A 76 -13.00 8.35 -0.08
N GLY A 77 -12.50 9.01 0.96
CA GLY A 77 -11.98 10.38 0.88
C GLY A 77 -13.00 11.48 1.21
N MET A 78 -14.30 11.20 1.19
CA MET A 78 -15.31 12.16 1.65
C MET A 78 -15.15 12.48 3.12
N ARG A 79 -15.48 13.70 3.52
CA ARG A 79 -15.60 14.09 4.93
C ARG A 79 -16.90 13.56 5.50
N ARG A 80 -16.90 13.27 6.80
CA ARG A 80 -18.09 12.81 7.50
C ARG A 80 -19.30 13.72 7.26
N MET A 81 -19.16 15.04 7.39
CA MET A 81 -20.25 15.99 7.14
C MET A 81 -20.84 15.89 5.74
N GLU A 82 -19.99 15.70 4.72
CA GLU A 82 -20.43 15.53 3.33
C GLU A 82 -21.24 14.24 3.16
N ALA A 83 -20.79 13.16 3.79
CA ALA A 83 -21.46 11.88 3.74
C ALA A 83 -22.77 11.87 4.53
N GLU A 84 -22.84 12.51 5.70
CA GLU A 84 -24.06 12.67 6.48
C GLU A 84 -25.14 13.49 5.73
N ALA A 85 -24.72 14.46 4.92
CA ALA A 85 -25.65 15.23 4.07
C ALA A 85 -26.25 14.36 2.94
N ILE A 86 -25.52 13.36 2.46
CA ILE A 86 -26.01 12.41 1.44
C ILE A 86 -26.90 11.32 2.07
N CYS A 87 -26.46 10.77 3.21
CA CYS A 87 -27.13 9.68 3.92
C CYS A 87 -27.16 9.98 5.42
N PRO A 88 -28.26 10.59 5.96
CA PRO A 88 -28.39 10.89 7.38
C PRO A 88 -28.31 9.65 8.29
N ASP A 89 -28.73 8.49 7.79
CA ASP A 89 -28.72 7.22 8.52
C ASP A 89 -27.38 6.45 8.39
N LEU A 90 -26.35 7.07 7.83
CA LEU A 90 -25.04 6.47 7.67
C LEU A 90 -24.39 6.18 9.02
N ILE A 91 -24.02 4.92 9.23
CA ILE A 91 -23.36 4.50 10.47
C ILE A 91 -21.86 4.71 10.34
N PHE A 92 -21.29 5.43 11.30
CA PHE A 92 -19.83 5.60 11.37
C PHE A 92 -19.24 4.67 12.43
N ALA A 93 -18.19 3.95 12.04
CA ALA A 93 -17.36 3.15 12.94
C ALA A 93 -15.90 3.61 12.87
N GLU A 94 -15.21 3.56 13.99
CA GLU A 94 -13.75 3.81 14.02
C GLU A 94 -12.99 2.56 13.59
N THR A 95 -11.80 2.80 13.03
CA THR A 95 -10.86 1.72 12.71
C THR A 95 -10.38 1.01 13.97
N GLU A 96 -10.46 -0.33 13.97
CA GLU A 96 -9.89 -1.19 15.01
C GLU A 96 -8.74 -2.04 14.41
N PRO A 97 -7.49 -1.59 14.52
CA PRO A 97 -6.33 -2.20 13.86
C PRO A 97 -6.20 -3.71 14.08
N ALA A 98 -6.43 -4.17 15.31
CA ALA A 98 -6.29 -5.59 15.66
C ALA A 98 -7.19 -6.52 14.83
N LYS A 99 -8.44 -6.13 14.54
CA LYS A 99 -9.35 -6.92 13.70
C LYS A 99 -8.83 -7.05 12.28
N PHE A 100 -8.35 -5.94 11.74
CA PHE A 100 -7.89 -5.88 10.34
C PHE A 100 -6.58 -6.67 10.15
N ILE A 101 -5.66 -6.58 11.11
CA ILE A 101 -4.42 -7.36 11.13
C ILE A 101 -4.75 -8.86 11.23
N TYR A 102 -5.68 -9.24 12.10
CA TYR A 102 -6.11 -10.64 12.22
C TYR A 102 -6.64 -11.20 10.90
N VAL A 103 -7.52 -10.44 10.21
CA VAL A 103 -8.08 -10.87 8.92
C VAL A 103 -6.98 -10.94 7.85
N HIS A 104 -6.08 -9.97 7.82
CA HIS A 104 -4.91 -9.98 6.92
C HIS A 104 -4.04 -11.24 7.11
N GLN A 105 -3.69 -11.56 8.35
CA GLN A 105 -2.89 -12.74 8.67
C GLN A 105 -3.60 -14.04 8.26
N LYS A 106 -4.92 -14.13 8.48
CA LYS A 106 -5.73 -15.26 8.04
C LYS A 106 -5.79 -15.38 6.52
N LEU A 107 -6.06 -14.27 5.81
CA LEU A 107 -6.03 -14.24 4.35
C LEU A 107 -4.68 -14.74 3.83
N ARG A 108 -3.57 -14.20 4.35
CA ARG A 108 -2.22 -14.60 3.94
C ARG A 108 -2.00 -16.10 4.15
N ARG A 109 -2.39 -16.66 5.29
CA ARG A 109 -2.26 -18.11 5.56
C ARG A 109 -3.06 -18.93 4.57
N ILE A 110 -4.33 -18.57 4.31
CA ILE A 110 -5.17 -19.24 3.32
C ILE A 110 -4.46 -19.25 1.95
N MET A 111 -3.91 -18.11 1.53
CA MET A 111 -3.21 -18.02 0.23
C MET A 111 -1.93 -18.86 0.20
N GLN A 112 -1.17 -18.93 1.30
CA GLN A 112 0.07 -19.71 1.41
C GLN A 112 -0.14 -21.23 1.31
N ASP A 113 -1.33 -21.73 1.54
CA ASP A 113 -1.65 -23.15 1.37
C ASP A 113 -1.66 -23.57 -0.12
N TYR A 114 -1.73 -22.60 -1.05
CA TYR A 114 -1.80 -22.88 -2.50
C TYR A 114 -0.51 -22.58 -3.26
N SER A 115 0.42 -21.84 -2.67
CA SER A 115 1.73 -21.56 -3.31
C SER A 115 2.76 -21.09 -2.29
N SER A 116 4.01 -21.43 -2.55
CA SER A 116 5.15 -20.87 -1.79
C SER A 116 5.45 -19.41 -2.13
N ASP A 117 4.90 -18.89 -3.24
CA ASP A 117 5.10 -17.50 -3.68
C ASP A 117 3.80 -16.69 -3.53
N VAL A 118 3.60 -16.17 -2.34
CA VAL A 118 2.49 -15.28 -2.00
C VAL A 118 3.02 -13.92 -1.60
N ILE A 119 2.57 -12.88 -2.29
CA ILE A 119 2.95 -11.49 -2.02
C ILE A 119 1.72 -10.69 -1.63
N MET A 120 1.66 -10.25 -0.37
CA MET A 120 0.65 -9.28 0.05
C MET A 120 1.02 -7.90 -0.47
N LYS A 121 0.13 -7.26 -1.21
CA LYS A 121 0.31 -5.92 -1.79
C LYS A 121 -0.19 -4.82 -0.87
N SER A 122 -1.23 -5.13 -0.10
CA SER A 122 -1.80 -4.27 0.93
C SER A 122 -2.37 -5.13 2.07
N ILE A 123 -3.07 -4.51 3.01
CA ILE A 123 -3.72 -5.23 4.11
C ILE A 123 -4.89 -6.13 3.64
N ASP A 124 -5.46 -5.83 2.49
CA ASP A 124 -6.68 -6.44 1.94
C ASP A 124 -6.50 -7.13 0.59
N GLU A 125 -5.30 -7.06 0.01
CA GLU A 125 -5.05 -7.67 -1.30
C GLU A 125 -3.71 -8.39 -1.37
N GLY A 126 -3.68 -9.47 -2.14
CA GLY A 126 -2.49 -10.29 -2.34
C GLY A 126 -2.47 -11.00 -3.68
N ILE A 127 -1.30 -11.49 -4.02
CA ILE A 127 -1.00 -12.21 -5.26
C ILE A 127 -0.50 -13.60 -4.91
N ILE A 128 -0.95 -14.60 -5.65
CA ILE A 128 -0.47 -15.98 -5.61
C ILE A 128 0.13 -16.30 -6.97
N ASP A 129 1.39 -16.71 -7.00
CA ASP A 129 1.99 -17.31 -8.20
C ASP A 129 1.76 -18.83 -8.18
N LEU A 130 0.78 -19.27 -8.95
CA LEU A 130 0.40 -20.68 -9.03
C LEU A 130 1.41 -21.56 -9.82
N THR A 131 2.44 -20.97 -10.43
CA THR A 131 3.54 -21.78 -11.02
C THR A 131 4.36 -22.49 -9.94
N LYS A 132 4.33 -21.97 -8.71
CA LYS A 132 5.06 -22.49 -7.54
C LYS A 132 4.14 -23.21 -6.54
N ARG A 133 3.01 -23.72 -7.03
CA ARG A 133 2.07 -24.50 -6.22
C ARG A 133 2.64 -25.88 -5.88
N PRO A 134 2.20 -26.52 -4.79
CA PRO A 134 2.56 -27.89 -4.44
C PRO A 134 2.22 -28.89 -5.56
N LEU A 135 3.00 -29.96 -5.69
CA LEU A 135 2.85 -30.97 -6.77
C LEU A 135 1.50 -31.68 -6.74
N ASP A 136 0.95 -31.93 -5.58
CA ASP A 136 -0.38 -32.53 -5.37
C ASP A 136 -1.54 -31.62 -5.85
N GLN A 137 -1.27 -30.35 -6.03
CA GLN A 137 -2.23 -29.36 -6.56
C GLN A 137 -1.98 -29.00 -8.03
N ALA A 138 -0.99 -29.60 -8.67
CA ALA A 138 -0.57 -29.25 -10.03
C ALA A 138 -1.69 -29.43 -11.09
N SER A 139 -2.61 -30.37 -10.89
CA SER A 139 -3.72 -30.66 -11.80
C SER A 139 -4.98 -29.78 -11.56
N ARG A 140 -5.01 -29.01 -10.47
CA ARG A 140 -6.18 -28.19 -10.14
C ARG A 140 -6.26 -26.94 -11.03
N SER A 141 -7.47 -26.59 -11.46
CA SER A 141 -7.65 -25.36 -12.21
C SER A 141 -7.49 -24.11 -11.30
N PRO A 142 -6.93 -23.00 -11.81
CA PRO A 142 -6.91 -21.75 -11.05
C PRO A 142 -8.29 -21.29 -10.58
N LEU A 143 -9.33 -21.54 -11.35
CA LEU A 143 -10.73 -21.20 -10.99
C LEU A 143 -11.21 -22.01 -9.78
N ASP A 144 -10.89 -23.32 -9.70
CA ASP A 144 -11.25 -24.15 -8.54
C ASP A 144 -10.53 -23.68 -7.27
N ILE A 145 -9.25 -23.31 -7.39
CA ILE A 145 -8.48 -22.73 -6.27
C ILE A 145 -9.12 -21.40 -5.84
N GLY A 146 -9.48 -20.52 -6.76
CA GLY A 146 -10.14 -19.26 -6.48
C GLY A 146 -11.47 -19.45 -5.77
N ALA A 147 -12.28 -20.40 -6.22
CA ALA A 147 -13.57 -20.75 -5.59
C ALA A 147 -13.37 -21.25 -4.15
N GLU A 148 -12.38 -22.11 -3.93
CA GLU A 148 -12.05 -22.62 -2.59
C GLU A 148 -11.54 -21.52 -1.67
N ILE A 149 -10.67 -20.60 -2.12
CA ILE A 149 -10.23 -19.46 -1.34
C ILE A 149 -11.44 -18.62 -0.89
N LYS A 150 -12.38 -18.34 -1.78
CA LYS A 150 -13.64 -17.62 -1.45
C LYS A 150 -14.46 -18.38 -0.41
N GLN A 151 -14.56 -19.68 -0.51
CA GLN A 151 -15.25 -20.52 0.46
C GLN A 151 -14.52 -20.52 1.81
N ARG A 152 -13.20 -20.68 1.84
CA ARG A 152 -12.38 -20.67 3.05
C ARG A 152 -12.44 -19.34 3.78
N LEU A 153 -12.46 -18.21 3.08
CA LEU A 153 -12.70 -16.90 3.69
C LEU A 153 -14.01 -16.86 4.48
N ARG A 154 -15.08 -17.45 3.91
CA ARG A 154 -16.41 -17.49 4.57
C ARG A 154 -16.46 -18.45 5.76
N THR A 155 -15.76 -19.55 5.71
CA THR A 155 -15.76 -20.58 6.77
C THR A 155 -14.75 -20.31 7.88
N GLU A 156 -13.55 -19.81 7.54
CA GLU A 156 -12.46 -19.64 8.49
C GLU A 156 -12.39 -18.23 9.12
N ILE A 157 -12.93 -17.20 8.43
CA ILE A 157 -12.94 -15.82 8.93
C ILE A 157 -14.37 -15.41 9.29
N GLY A 158 -15.33 -15.65 8.40
CA GLY A 158 -16.72 -15.39 8.70
C GLY A 158 -17.62 -15.28 7.48
N CYS A 159 -18.88 -15.67 7.64
CA CYS A 159 -19.85 -15.84 6.55
C CYS A 159 -20.16 -14.55 5.76
N HIS A 160 -19.87 -13.38 6.32
CA HIS A 160 -20.07 -12.10 5.62
C HIS A 160 -18.85 -11.65 4.80
N MET A 161 -17.70 -12.30 4.98
CA MET A 161 -16.48 -11.97 4.22
C MET A 161 -16.65 -12.29 2.73
N ARG A 162 -16.18 -11.38 1.89
CA ARG A 162 -16.20 -11.48 0.43
C ARG A 162 -14.88 -11.03 -0.14
N CYS A 163 -14.47 -11.63 -1.25
CA CYS A 163 -13.34 -11.18 -2.03
C CYS A 163 -13.63 -11.31 -3.53
N ASN A 164 -12.94 -10.48 -4.30
CA ASN A 164 -12.80 -10.69 -5.73
C ASN A 164 -11.53 -11.50 -6.00
N VAL A 165 -11.62 -12.37 -6.99
CA VAL A 165 -10.49 -13.14 -7.49
C VAL A 165 -10.31 -12.84 -8.98
N GLY A 166 -9.12 -12.44 -9.36
CA GLY A 166 -8.75 -12.25 -10.76
C GLY A 166 -7.61 -13.18 -11.15
N ILE A 167 -7.71 -13.81 -12.30
CA ILE A 167 -6.74 -14.79 -12.80
C ILE A 167 -6.23 -14.33 -14.17
N ALA A 168 -4.92 -14.35 -14.38
CA ALA A 168 -4.31 -13.99 -15.66
C ALA A 168 -2.85 -14.46 -15.76
N SER A 169 -2.22 -14.15 -16.89
CA SER A 169 -0.82 -14.46 -17.17
C SER A 169 0.18 -13.57 -16.41
N ASN A 170 -0.21 -12.40 -15.92
CA ASN A 170 0.63 -11.50 -15.14
C ASN A 170 -0.17 -10.76 -14.06
N ARG A 171 0.55 -10.11 -13.14
CA ARG A 171 -0.03 -9.40 -11.99
C ARG A 171 -0.95 -8.25 -12.37
N PHE A 172 -0.63 -7.52 -13.45
CA PHE A 172 -1.44 -6.40 -13.93
C PHE A 172 -2.80 -6.88 -14.46
N LEU A 173 -2.82 -7.88 -15.32
CA LEU A 173 -4.06 -8.44 -15.87
C LEU A 173 -4.87 -9.16 -14.81
N ALA A 174 -4.24 -9.88 -13.87
CA ALA A 174 -4.92 -10.52 -12.75
C ALA A 174 -5.60 -9.48 -11.84
N LYS A 175 -4.93 -8.34 -11.56
CA LYS A 175 -5.58 -7.24 -10.84
C LYS A 175 -6.73 -6.64 -11.64
N THR A 176 -6.57 -6.45 -12.95
CA THR A 176 -7.65 -5.97 -13.82
C THR A 176 -8.85 -6.92 -13.78
N ALA A 177 -8.62 -8.24 -13.86
CA ALA A 177 -9.69 -9.24 -13.74
C ALA A 177 -10.43 -9.13 -12.40
N ALA A 178 -9.72 -8.97 -11.29
CA ALA A 178 -10.32 -8.81 -9.96
C ALA A 178 -11.20 -7.56 -9.81
N GLU A 179 -11.09 -6.56 -10.71
CA GLU A 179 -11.91 -5.35 -10.68
C GLU A 179 -13.19 -5.44 -11.52
N LEU A 180 -13.31 -6.44 -12.43
CA LEU A 180 -14.39 -6.48 -13.43
C LEU A 180 -15.79 -6.59 -12.82
N HIS A 181 -15.98 -7.54 -11.93
CA HIS A 181 -17.30 -7.83 -11.34
C HIS A 181 -17.24 -7.73 -9.81
N LYS A 182 -17.02 -6.54 -9.27
CA LYS A 182 -17.12 -6.27 -7.82
C LYS A 182 -18.58 -6.00 -7.43
N PRO A 183 -19.06 -6.53 -6.29
CA PRO A 183 -18.38 -7.39 -5.31
C PRO A 183 -18.50 -8.89 -5.61
N ASP A 184 -17.63 -9.66 -4.93
CA ASP A 184 -17.67 -11.13 -4.86
C ASP A 184 -17.54 -11.82 -6.23
N GLY A 185 -16.91 -11.16 -7.22
CA GLY A 185 -16.64 -11.69 -8.54
C GLY A 185 -15.47 -12.67 -8.57
N MET A 186 -15.37 -13.40 -9.67
CA MET A 186 -14.21 -14.22 -10.02
C MET A 186 -14.08 -14.24 -11.54
N ASP A 187 -13.01 -13.66 -12.03
CA ASP A 187 -12.82 -13.39 -13.45
C ASP A 187 -11.45 -13.85 -13.93
N GLU A 188 -11.37 -14.26 -15.19
CA GLU A 188 -10.14 -14.67 -15.84
C GLU A 188 -9.92 -13.87 -17.12
N ILE A 189 -8.71 -13.29 -17.25
CA ILE A 189 -8.26 -12.64 -18.48
C ILE A 189 -7.25 -13.54 -19.17
N THR A 190 -7.64 -14.06 -20.34
CA THR A 190 -6.82 -14.88 -21.24
C THR A 190 -6.41 -14.06 -22.46
N SER A 191 -5.44 -14.56 -23.25
CA SER A 191 -5.08 -13.98 -24.55
C SER A 191 -6.30 -13.91 -25.51
N ALA A 192 -7.22 -14.85 -25.39
CA ALA A 192 -8.40 -14.94 -26.25
C ALA A 192 -9.47 -13.88 -25.93
N ASN A 193 -9.74 -13.60 -24.64
CA ASN A 193 -10.83 -12.68 -24.23
C ASN A 193 -10.36 -11.26 -23.89
N GLN A 194 -9.05 -11.02 -23.74
CA GLN A 194 -8.50 -9.74 -23.31
C GLN A 194 -8.99 -8.55 -24.13
N ARG A 195 -9.01 -8.68 -25.47
CA ARG A 195 -9.44 -7.59 -26.36
C ARG A 195 -10.90 -7.24 -26.16
N GLN A 196 -11.77 -8.23 -25.98
CA GLN A 196 -13.20 -8.02 -25.72
C GLN A 196 -13.40 -7.31 -24.38
N ILE A 197 -12.70 -7.75 -23.33
CA ILE A 197 -12.75 -7.12 -22.00
C ILE A 197 -12.25 -5.66 -22.09
N PHE A 198 -11.12 -5.41 -22.74
CA PHE A 198 -10.57 -4.06 -22.86
C PHE A 198 -11.48 -3.11 -23.65
N ALA A 199 -12.26 -3.62 -24.61
CA ALA A 199 -13.24 -2.82 -25.35
C ALA A 199 -14.42 -2.33 -24.47
N SER A 200 -14.72 -3.02 -23.37
CA SER A 200 -15.78 -2.64 -22.42
C SER A 200 -15.32 -1.69 -21.31
N LEU A 201 -14.00 -1.50 -21.13
CA LEU A 201 -13.40 -0.72 -20.06
C LEU A 201 -13.06 0.71 -20.49
N LYS A 202 -12.96 1.62 -19.52
CA LYS A 202 -12.37 2.94 -19.67
C LYS A 202 -10.89 2.90 -19.26
N LEU A 203 -10.07 3.86 -19.71
CA LEU A 203 -8.67 3.94 -19.32
C LEU A 203 -8.48 3.94 -17.79
N MET A 204 -9.32 4.66 -17.06
CA MET A 204 -9.22 4.77 -15.61
C MET A 204 -9.66 3.50 -14.84
N ASP A 205 -10.29 2.56 -15.51
CA ASP A 205 -10.63 1.26 -14.91
C ASP A 205 -9.37 0.34 -14.84
N LEU A 206 -8.33 0.68 -15.63
CA LEU A 206 -7.07 -0.06 -15.60
C LEU A 206 -6.21 0.35 -14.38
N PRO A 207 -5.73 -0.63 -13.58
CA PRO A 207 -4.88 -0.35 -12.42
C PRO A 207 -3.65 0.49 -12.78
N GLY A 208 -3.41 1.57 -12.02
CA GLY A 208 -2.28 2.47 -12.23
C GLY A 208 -2.51 3.61 -13.22
N ILE A 209 -3.67 3.68 -13.88
CA ILE A 209 -4.07 4.84 -14.69
C ILE A 209 -4.91 5.78 -13.85
N ASN A 210 -4.33 6.89 -13.44
CA ASN A 210 -5.00 8.00 -12.80
C ASN A 210 -5.27 9.15 -13.80
N THR A 211 -5.96 10.19 -13.36
CA THR A 211 -6.30 11.36 -14.18
C THR A 211 -5.08 11.95 -14.90
N ARG A 212 -3.92 12.04 -14.22
CA ARG A 212 -2.69 12.57 -14.82
C ARG A 212 -2.14 11.66 -15.93
N MET A 213 -2.22 10.35 -15.74
CA MET A 213 -1.79 9.37 -16.75
C MET A 213 -2.75 9.39 -17.94
N GLN A 214 -4.07 9.43 -17.68
CA GLN A 214 -5.08 9.58 -18.72
C GLN A 214 -4.86 10.84 -19.56
N THR A 215 -4.60 12.00 -18.95
CA THR A 215 -4.30 13.23 -19.67
C THR A 215 -3.10 13.07 -20.61
N ARG A 216 -2.03 12.39 -20.15
CA ARG A 216 -0.85 12.12 -21.01
C ARG A 216 -1.14 11.16 -22.16
N LEU A 217 -1.97 10.15 -21.92
CA LEU A 217 -2.42 9.20 -22.95
C LEU A 217 -3.27 9.92 -24.01
N ASN A 218 -4.25 10.71 -23.57
CA ASN A 218 -5.12 11.48 -24.46
C ASN A 218 -4.34 12.47 -25.34
N ALA A 219 -3.25 13.05 -24.83
CA ALA A 219 -2.38 13.97 -25.58
C ALA A 219 -1.66 13.31 -26.78
N VAL A 220 -1.64 11.98 -26.85
CA VAL A 220 -1.08 11.20 -27.95
C VAL A 220 -2.16 10.33 -28.65
N ASN A 221 -3.42 10.76 -28.58
CA ASN A 221 -4.59 10.10 -29.20
C ASN A 221 -4.84 8.67 -28.69
N ILE A 222 -4.58 8.38 -27.42
CA ILE A 222 -4.94 7.12 -26.76
C ILE A 222 -6.07 7.44 -25.79
N PHE A 223 -7.30 7.07 -26.14
CA PHE A 223 -8.52 7.38 -25.37
C PHE A 223 -9.14 6.16 -24.71
N THR A 224 -8.86 4.96 -25.22
CA THR A 224 -9.43 3.69 -24.76
C THR A 224 -8.35 2.68 -24.38
N PRO A 225 -8.66 1.65 -23.58
CA PRO A 225 -7.73 0.53 -23.35
C PRO A 225 -7.33 -0.20 -24.64
N THR A 226 -8.23 -0.23 -25.65
CA THR A 226 -7.95 -0.81 -26.97
C THR A 226 -6.89 0.00 -27.71
N ASP A 227 -6.95 1.34 -27.66
CA ASP A 227 -5.89 2.19 -28.23
C ASP A 227 -4.57 1.96 -27.51
N LEU A 228 -4.62 1.81 -26.20
CA LEU A 228 -3.43 1.64 -25.36
C LEU A 228 -2.71 0.31 -25.68
N ILE A 229 -3.43 -0.81 -25.83
CA ILE A 229 -2.81 -2.10 -26.21
C ILE A 229 -2.24 -2.08 -27.63
N ASN A 230 -2.83 -1.31 -28.54
CA ASN A 230 -2.37 -1.16 -29.90
C ASN A 230 -1.24 -0.12 -30.06
N ALA A 231 -0.97 0.66 -29.03
CA ALA A 231 0.07 1.69 -29.07
C ALA A 231 1.47 1.11 -29.25
N LYS A 232 2.32 1.84 -30.00
CA LYS A 232 3.73 1.47 -30.15
C LYS A 232 4.48 1.69 -28.84
N GLU A 233 5.43 0.80 -28.53
CA GLU A 233 6.27 0.92 -27.35
C GLU A 233 7.00 2.27 -27.30
N SER A 234 7.52 2.73 -28.46
CA SER A 234 8.20 4.02 -28.58
C SER A 234 7.34 5.21 -28.19
N THR A 235 6.03 5.17 -28.48
CA THR A 235 5.06 6.20 -28.07
C THR A 235 4.92 6.22 -26.54
N LEU A 236 4.73 5.04 -25.91
CA LEU A 236 4.60 4.94 -24.46
C LEU A 236 5.87 5.39 -23.73
N VAL A 237 7.06 4.98 -24.23
CA VAL A 237 8.36 5.34 -23.64
C VAL A 237 8.66 6.84 -23.79
N LYS A 238 8.57 7.36 -25.03
CA LYS A 238 9.09 8.69 -25.34
C LYS A 238 8.09 9.82 -25.06
N LEU A 239 6.80 9.58 -25.26
CA LEU A 239 5.77 10.63 -25.22
C LEU A 239 4.92 10.57 -23.95
N VAL A 240 4.48 9.38 -23.52
CA VAL A 240 3.58 9.22 -22.39
C VAL A 240 4.32 9.18 -21.05
N CYS A 241 5.21 8.20 -20.86
CA CYS A 241 5.90 7.98 -19.59
C CYS A 241 7.21 8.77 -19.48
N LYS A 242 7.84 9.07 -20.59
CA LYS A 242 9.19 9.69 -20.70
C LYS A 242 10.22 8.94 -19.84
N SER A 243 10.08 7.63 -19.77
CA SER A 243 10.89 6.72 -18.94
C SER A 243 10.72 5.27 -19.42
N ILE A 244 11.56 4.38 -18.86
CA ILE A 244 11.48 2.92 -19.08
C ILE A 244 10.11 2.32 -18.65
N ASP A 245 9.33 3.03 -17.84
CA ASP A 245 7.99 2.58 -17.44
C ASP A 245 7.03 2.44 -18.63
N GLY A 246 7.28 3.18 -19.72
CA GLY A 246 6.56 2.99 -20.98
C GLY A 246 6.75 1.59 -21.58
N SER A 247 7.96 1.04 -21.49
CA SER A 247 8.24 -0.35 -21.91
C SER A 247 7.54 -1.36 -20.99
N LYS A 248 7.53 -1.09 -19.67
CA LYS A 248 6.79 -1.93 -18.74
C LYS A 248 5.29 -1.93 -19.06
N TRP A 249 4.70 -0.78 -19.36
CA TRP A 249 3.30 -0.69 -19.79
C TRP A 249 3.04 -1.50 -21.06
N TYR A 250 3.90 -1.38 -22.07
CA TYR A 250 3.79 -2.13 -23.31
C TYR A 250 3.81 -3.64 -23.09
N ARG A 251 4.71 -4.12 -22.23
CA ARG A 251 4.88 -5.55 -21.92
C ARG A 251 3.74 -6.10 -21.05
N ARG A 252 3.33 -5.39 -19.97
CA ARG A 252 2.26 -5.86 -19.07
C ARG A 252 0.91 -5.98 -19.76
N LEU A 253 0.61 -5.08 -20.71
CA LEU A 253 -0.60 -5.14 -21.53
C LEU A 253 -0.61 -6.35 -22.48
N ARG A 254 0.51 -7.00 -22.73
CA ARG A 254 0.67 -8.19 -23.56
C ARG A 254 0.87 -9.47 -22.77
N GLY A 255 0.52 -9.43 -21.49
CA GLY A 255 0.60 -10.61 -20.61
C GLY A 255 2.00 -10.93 -20.10
N ILE A 256 3.03 -10.12 -20.43
CA ILE A 256 4.39 -10.34 -19.97
C ILE A 256 4.52 -9.80 -18.54
N GLU A 257 5.05 -10.63 -17.62
CA GLU A 257 5.30 -10.20 -16.24
C GLU A 257 6.49 -9.22 -16.18
N VAL A 258 6.29 -8.10 -15.50
CA VAL A 258 7.30 -7.04 -15.31
C VAL A 258 7.23 -6.43 -13.90
N ASP A 259 6.30 -6.89 -13.08
CA ASP A 259 6.02 -6.36 -11.74
C ASP A 259 6.43 -7.35 -10.63
N ASP A 260 7.22 -8.38 -10.98
CA ASP A 260 7.76 -9.42 -10.09
C ASP A 260 9.00 -8.96 -9.30
N THR A 261 9.57 -7.81 -9.66
CA THR A 261 10.75 -7.28 -8.99
C THR A 261 10.42 -6.71 -7.61
N VAL A 262 11.09 -7.21 -6.59
CA VAL A 262 11.05 -6.63 -5.25
C VAL A 262 11.99 -5.42 -5.24
N SER A 263 11.43 -4.24 -5.04
CA SER A 263 12.26 -3.03 -4.88
C SER A 263 12.72 -2.89 -3.42
N ASP A 264 13.95 -2.43 -3.25
CA ASP A 264 14.48 -2.11 -1.92
C ASP A 264 13.67 -0.98 -1.26
N ILE A 265 13.69 -0.97 0.07
CA ILE A 265 13.06 0.10 0.85
C ILE A 265 13.92 1.35 0.72
N LYS A 266 13.45 2.35 -0.01
CA LYS A 266 14.16 3.63 -0.21
C LYS A 266 13.94 4.62 0.91
N SER A 267 12.77 4.55 1.55
CA SER A 267 12.38 5.44 2.65
C SER A 267 11.30 4.80 3.51
N ILE A 268 11.26 5.21 4.78
CA ILE A 268 10.22 4.84 5.74
C ILE A 268 9.70 6.13 6.36
N GLY A 269 8.40 6.37 6.32
CA GLY A 269 7.80 7.60 6.82
C GLY A 269 6.60 7.37 7.71
N ARG A 270 6.35 8.35 8.57
CA ARG A 270 5.13 8.49 9.38
C ARG A 270 4.60 9.90 9.26
N GLN A 271 3.29 10.01 9.23
CA GLN A 271 2.61 11.29 9.24
C GLN A 271 1.40 11.26 10.17
N TYR A 272 1.05 12.42 10.68
CA TYR A 272 -0.08 12.59 11.57
C TYR A 272 -0.88 13.85 11.22
N VAL A 273 -2.18 13.67 11.01
CA VAL A 273 -3.12 14.79 10.83
C VAL A 273 -3.50 15.29 12.20
N LEU A 274 -3.24 16.57 12.46
CA LEU A 274 -3.45 17.19 13.75
C LEU A 274 -4.95 17.31 14.05
N GLU A 275 -5.28 17.17 15.29
CA GLU A 275 -6.65 17.34 15.82
C GLU A 275 -7.09 18.81 15.90
N SER A 276 -6.13 19.70 16.04
CA SER A 276 -6.36 21.15 16.11
C SER A 276 -5.23 21.92 15.43
N CYS A 277 -5.54 23.07 14.88
CA CYS A 277 -4.55 24.02 14.35
C CYS A 277 -3.94 24.96 15.42
N HIS A 278 -4.41 24.86 16.67
CA HIS A 278 -4.01 25.72 17.79
C HIS A 278 -3.03 25.05 18.76
N LEU A 279 -2.37 23.97 18.33
CA LEU A 279 -1.38 23.28 19.16
C LEU A 279 -0.16 24.17 19.37
N SER A 280 0.33 24.17 20.60
CA SER A 280 1.59 24.85 20.98
C SER A 280 2.80 24.18 20.31
N LYS A 281 3.92 24.90 20.26
CA LYS A 281 5.18 24.35 19.76
C LYS A 281 5.60 23.09 20.50
N GLN A 282 5.42 23.06 21.82
CA GLN A 282 5.78 21.89 22.65
C GLN A 282 4.90 20.68 22.32
N GLU A 283 3.59 20.87 22.15
CA GLU A 283 2.66 19.80 21.77
C GLU A 283 2.96 19.25 20.38
N LEU A 284 3.33 20.11 19.42
CA LEU A 284 3.75 19.68 18.09
C LEU A 284 5.07 18.92 18.12
N GLU A 285 6.03 19.38 18.92
CA GLU A 285 7.32 18.72 19.12
C GLU A 285 7.13 17.32 19.71
N ALA A 286 6.35 17.17 20.79
CA ALA A 286 6.05 15.88 21.39
C ALA A 286 5.47 14.89 20.36
N ARG A 287 4.58 15.35 19.45
CA ARG A 287 4.02 14.53 18.37
C ARG A 287 5.06 14.11 17.33
N ILE A 288 5.97 15.03 16.96
CA ILE A 288 7.08 14.70 16.05
C ILE A 288 7.99 13.65 16.68
N LEU A 289 8.30 13.79 17.98
CA LEU A 289 9.16 12.84 18.69
C LEU A 289 8.49 11.47 18.86
N HIS A 290 7.18 11.43 19.07
CA HIS A 290 6.41 10.18 19.00
C HIS A 290 6.55 9.50 17.64
N LEU A 291 6.38 10.25 16.54
CA LEU A 291 6.55 9.67 15.19
C LEU A 291 8.00 9.20 14.96
N ALA A 292 8.99 9.86 15.56
CA ALA A 292 10.40 9.48 15.50
C ALA A 292 10.66 8.13 16.19
N GLU A 293 10.10 7.91 17.38
CA GLU A 293 10.16 6.62 18.10
C GLU A 293 9.55 5.48 17.28
N ASP A 294 8.35 5.69 16.72
CA ASP A 294 7.69 4.72 15.84
C ASP A 294 8.57 4.34 14.64
N LEU A 295 9.28 5.31 14.06
CA LEU A 295 10.18 5.07 12.93
C LEU A 295 11.43 4.31 13.35
N GLY A 296 11.99 4.61 14.52
CA GLY A 296 13.13 3.88 15.10
C GLY A 296 12.79 2.41 15.30
N HIS A 297 11.64 2.11 15.91
CA HIS A 297 11.16 0.75 16.07
C HIS A 297 11.00 0.03 14.72
N ARG A 298 10.43 0.69 13.70
CA ARG A 298 10.26 0.12 12.34
C ARG A 298 11.58 -0.16 11.63
N LEU A 299 12.59 0.71 11.79
CA LEU A 299 13.92 0.45 11.25
C LEU A 299 14.53 -0.80 11.88
N ARG A 300 14.58 -0.83 13.22
CA ARG A 300 15.19 -1.94 13.98
C ARG A 300 14.49 -3.27 13.74
N SER A 301 13.16 -3.28 13.65
CA SER A 301 12.38 -4.50 13.38
C SER A 301 12.70 -5.15 12.03
N GLN A 302 13.31 -4.42 11.10
CA GLN A 302 13.73 -4.91 9.78
C GLN A 302 15.25 -4.94 9.62
N ASN A 303 16.03 -4.78 10.69
CA ASN A 303 17.49 -4.70 10.66
C ASN A 303 18.01 -3.65 9.66
N LEU A 304 17.33 -2.48 9.61
CA LEU A 304 17.64 -1.38 8.71
C LEU A 304 18.22 -0.18 9.46
N TYR A 305 19.02 0.59 8.74
CA TYR A 305 19.59 1.86 9.14
C TYR A 305 19.21 2.96 8.16
N ALA A 306 19.14 4.20 8.63
CA ALA A 306 18.93 5.37 7.79
C ALA A 306 20.17 6.28 7.80
N ARG A 307 20.38 7.02 6.71
CA ARG A 307 21.40 8.08 6.65
C ARG A 307 20.79 9.46 6.49
N GLY A 308 19.52 9.55 6.20
CA GLY A 308 18.83 10.81 6.02
C GLY A 308 17.52 10.86 6.80
N LEU A 309 17.18 12.06 7.27
CA LEU A 309 15.95 12.36 7.97
C LEU A 309 15.33 13.64 7.39
N PHE A 310 14.03 13.62 7.22
CA PHE A 310 13.24 14.69 6.63
C PHE A 310 12.05 14.94 7.53
N VAL A 311 11.91 16.17 8.03
CA VAL A 311 10.76 16.62 8.82
C VAL A 311 9.98 17.63 7.99
N TRP A 312 8.66 17.51 7.98
CA TRP A 312 7.80 18.37 7.19
C TRP A 312 6.48 18.68 7.88
N ILE A 313 5.91 19.80 7.50
CA ILE A 313 4.63 20.29 7.96
C ILE A 313 3.80 20.68 6.74
N GLY A 314 2.57 20.19 6.67
CA GLY A 314 1.56 20.65 5.73
C GLY A 314 0.60 21.61 6.43
N THR A 315 0.33 22.75 5.80
CA THR A 315 -0.57 23.77 6.32
C THR A 315 -1.99 23.65 5.76
N HIS A 316 -2.92 24.44 6.30
CA HIS A 316 -4.28 24.54 5.75
C HIS A 316 -4.35 25.20 4.36
N SER A 317 -3.34 25.98 3.98
CA SER A 317 -3.20 26.58 2.65
C SER A 317 -2.50 25.65 1.64
N ASP A 318 -2.42 24.37 1.92
CA ASP A 318 -1.73 23.34 1.11
C ASP A 318 -0.25 23.63 0.84
N LEU A 319 0.37 24.48 1.65
CA LEU A 319 1.80 24.73 1.62
C LEU A 319 2.53 23.64 2.40
N TYR A 320 3.58 23.06 1.80
CA TYR A 320 4.45 22.08 2.44
C TYR A 320 5.81 22.69 2.76
N LEU A 321 6.11 22.77 4.04
CA LEU A 321 7.37 23.27 4.58
C LEU A 321 8.19 22.10 5.11
N HIS A 322 9.47 22.07 4.82
CA HIS A 322 10.32 20.94 5.21
C HIS A 322 11.75 21.34 5.53
N GLN A 323 12.39 20.51 6.34
CA GLN A 323 13.82 20.52 6.60
C GLN A 323 14.37 19.11 6.49
N ASN A 324 15.60 18.96 6.03
CA ASN A 324 16.24 17.68 5.87
C ASN A 324 17.64 17.66 6.49
N TYR A 325 18.05 16.47 6.90
CA TYR A 325 19.37 16.17 7.41
C TYR A 325 19.92 14.93 6.69
N LEU A 326 21.18 14.99 6.30
CA LEU A 326 21.89 13.87 5.70
C LEU A 326 23.25 13.74 6.38
N THR A 327 23.58 12.54 6.83
CA THR A 327 24.86 12.20 7.46
C THR A 327 25.62 11.15 6.67
N ARG A 328 26.93 11.07 6.92
CA ARG A 328 27.78 9.99 6.41
C ARG A 328 27.57 8.69 7.20
N SER A 329 27.37 8.79 8.50
CA SER A 329 27.16 7.67 9.40
C SER A 329 25.68 7.27 9.44
N ALA A 330 25.38 5.98 9.40
CA ALA A 330 24.02 5.47 9.49
C ALA A 330 23.53 5.45 10.95
N PHE A 331 22.24 5.63 11.18
CA PHE A 331 21.64 5.67 12.51
C PHE A 331 20.30 4.90 12.53
N HIS A 332 19.91 4.40 13.70
CA HIS A 332 18.65 3.68 13.92
C HIS A 332 18.13 3.76 15.36
N THR A 333 18.89 4.37 16.28
CA THR A 333 18.49 4.51 17.68
C THR A 333 17.43 5.60 17.86
N ASN A 334 16.57 5.47 18.87
CA ASN A 334 15.59 6.50 19.21
C ASN A 334 16.27 7.84 19.50
N SER A 335 17.39 7.82 20.23
CA SER A 335 18.18 8.99 20.59
C SER A 335 18.62 9.79 19.35
N ASP A 336 19.23 9.12 18.36
CA ASP A 336 19.68 9.78 17.12
C ASP A 336 18.52 10.38 16.35
N ILE A 337 17.46 9.60 16.13
CA ILE A 337 16.30 10.02 15.31
C ILE A 337 15.60 11.21 15.98
N MET A 338 15.35 11.14 17.29
CA MET A 338 14.68 12.21 18.04
C MET A 338 15.54 13.49 18.09
N THR A 339 16.84 13.36 18.29
CA THR A 339 17.77 14.51 18.31
C THR A 339 17.75 15.24 16.96
N HIS A 340 17.90 14.51 15.86
CA HIS A 340 17.86 15.12 14.53
C HIS A 340 16.48 15.67 14.19
N ALA A 341 15.40 14.96 14.56
CA ALA A 341 14.04 15.43 14.35
C ALA A 341 13.77 16.75 15.06
N ARG A 342 14.18 16.87 16.34
CA ARG A 342 14.05 18.09 17.13
C ARG A 342 14.82 19.25 16.50
N GLN A 343 16.08 19.03 16.09
CA GLN A 343 16.91 20.06 15.44
C GLN A 343 16.31 20.57 14.13
N LEU A 344 15.67 19.71 13.34
CA LEU A 344 15.02 20.12 12.11
C LEU A 344 13.68 20.81 12.36
N PHE A 345 12.91 20.30 13.31
CA PHE A 345 11.62 20.84 13.68
C PHE A 345 11.71 22.29 14.18
N THR A 346 12.72 22.62 14.97
CA THR A 346 12.94 23.99 15.48
C THR A 346 13.16 25.02 14.38
N LYS A 347 13.57 24.61 13.19
CA LYS A 347 13.83 25.48 12.03
C LYS A 347 12.58 25.69 11.15
N LEU A 348 11.48 24.98 11.45
CA LEU A 348 10.24 25.09 10.69
C LEU A 348 9.32 26.16 11.26
N PRO A 349 8.69 27.01 10.41
CA PRO A 349 7.63 27.92 10.85
C PRO A 349 6.37 27.10 11.16
N LEU A 350 5.83 27.27 12.37
CA LEU A 350 4.78 26.41 12.92
C LEU A 350 3.36 26.93 12.72
N HIS A 351 3.17 28.01 11.96
CA HIS A 351 1.86 28.63 11.79
C HIS A 351 0.92 27.76 10.94
N SER A 352 -0.29 27.54 11.45
CA SER A 352 -1.37 26.84 10.74
C SER A 352 -1.07 25.40 10.34
N ALA A 353 -0.28 24.66 11.13
CA ALA A 353 0.00 23.26 10.87
C ALA A 353 -1.29 22.43 10.88
N ARG A 354 -1.53 21.64 9.81
CA ARG A 354 -2.63 20.68 9.66
C ARG A 354 -2.15 19.24 9.77
N ILE A 355 -0.97 18.98 9.24
CA ILE A 355 -0.37 17.67 9.18
C ILE A 355 1.13 17.80 9.41
N ILE A 356 1.68 16.89 10.17
CA ILE A 356 3.12 16.78 10.41
C ILE A 356 3.62 15.42 9.97
N GLY A 357 4.88 15.34 9.58
CA GLY A 357 5.47 14.07 9.17
C GLY A 357 6.98 14.03 9.31
N ILE A 358 7.44 12.81 9.43
CA ILE A 358 8.86 12.43 9.47
C ILE A 358 9.09 11.33 8.44
N THR A 359 10.22 11.38 7.76
CA THR A 359 10.62 10.36 6.80
C THR A 359 12.11 10.10 6.92
N LEU A 360 12.45 8.84 7.11
CA LEU A 360 13.82 8.35 7.05
C LEU A 360 14.10 7.90 5.62
N TYR A 361 15.26 8.25 5.09
CA TYR A 361 15.65 7.94 3.71
C TYR A 361 17.11 7.53 3.60
N LYS A 362 17.54 7.09 2.43
CA LYS A 362 18.82 6.37 2.24
C LYS A 362 18.94 5.22 3.22
N ILE A 363 17.93 4.36 3.14
CA ILE A 363 17.84 3.16 3.96
C ILE A 363 18.87 2.13 3.46
N GLN A 364 19.54 1.49 4.37
CA GLN A 364 20.52 0.43 4.08
C GLN A 364 20.42 -0.71 5.12
N PRO A 365 20.78 -1.96 4.76
CA PRO A 365 20.88 -3.05 5.70
C PRO A 365 21.95 -2.80 6.77
N PHE A 366 21.82 -3.44 7.93
CA PHE A 366 22.82 -3.39 9.02
C PHE A 366 24.23 -3.76 8.53
N ALA A 367 24.34 -4.80 7.70
CA ALA A 367 25.63 -5.31 7.20
C ALA A 367 26.46 -4.26 6.42
N ASP A 368 25.78 -3.24 5.83
CA ASP A 368 26.40 -2.20 5.02
C ASP A 368 26.69 -0.92 5.84
N ALA A 369 26.36 -0.93 7.14
CA ALA A 369 26.55 0.24 7.99
C ALA A 369 28.02 0.38 8.43
N GLN A 370 28.57 1.59 8.22
CA GLN A 370 29.92 1.91 8.72
C GLN A 370 29.89 2.02 10.25
N LEU A 371 30.80 1.35 10.91
CA LEU A 371 30.98 1.45 12.37
C LEU A 371 31.44 2.85 12.78
N TYR A 372 31.07 3.24 13.98
CA TYR A 372 31.45 4.53 14.57
C TYR A 372 32.73 4.40 15.39
N LEU A 373 33.42 5.54 15.55
CA LEU A 373 34.64 5.60 16.42
C LEU A 373 34.29 5.51 17.91
N ASP A 374 33.08 5.91 18.31
CA ASP A 374 32.53 5.84 19.67
C ASP A 374 31.61 4.63 19.92
N GLN A 375 31.96 3.50 19.35
CA GLN A 375 31.17 2.26 19.35
C GLN A 375 30.67 1.86 20.77
N PRO A 376 31.43 1.91 21.85
CA PRO A 376 30.94 1.48 23.17
C PRO A 376 29.73 2.26 23.70
N LYS A 377 29.64 3.56 23.40
CA LYS A 377 28.47 4.37 23.75
C LYS A 377 27.24 3.96 22.92
N ARG A 378 27.46 3.71 21.64
CA ARG A 378 26.38 3.29 20.72
C ARG A 378 25.88 1.91 21.06
N ASP A 379 26.74 0.97 21.38
CA ASP A 379 26.35 -0.38 21.80
C ASP A 379 25.39 -0.32 23.00
N ARG A 380 25.61 0.59 23.94
CA ARG A 380 24.71 0.80 25.07
C ARG A 380 23.36 1.37 24.65
N GLU A 381 23.34 2.34 23.75
CA GLU A 381 22.08 2.91 23.21
C GLU A 381 21.31 1.87 22.39
N GLU A 382 21.98 1.04 21.60
CA GLU A 382 21.37 -0.06 20.86
C GLU A 382 20.80 -1.12 21.78
N GLN A 383 21.51 -1.51 22.85
CA GLN A 383 21.01 -2.43 23.87
C GLN A 383 19.77 -1.89 24.58
N LEU A 384 19.77 -0.58 24.90
CA LEU A 384 18.61 0.08 25.49
C LEU A 384 17.40 0.01 24.55
N CYS A 385 17.56 0.41 23.28
CA CYS A 385 16.50 0.31 22.27
C CYS A 385 15.99 -1.13 22.11
N ALA A 386 16.89 -2.12 22.12
CA ALA A 386 16.50 -3.52 22.02
C ALA A 386 15.67 -4.00 23.23
N ALA A 387 16.02 -3.53 24.44
CA ALA A 387 15.27 -3.82 25.65
C ALA A 387 13.87 -3.16 25.64
N GLU A 388 13.79 -1.89 25.22
CA GLU A 388 12.53 -1.16 25.04
C GLU A 388 11.63 -1.86 24.01
N ASP A 389 12.17 -2.22 22.85
CA ASP A 389 11.46 -2.91 21.79
C ASP A 389 10.92 -4.29 22.27
N LYS A 390 11.69 -5.02 23.07
CA LYS A 390 11.27 -6.31 23.65
C LYS A 390 10.10 -6.16 24.63
N ILE A 391 10.14 -5.12 25.46
CA ILE A 391 9.06 -4.83 26.41
C ILE A 391 7.81 -4.40 25.67
N ASN A 392 7.92 -3.46 24.74
CA ASN A 392 6.79 -2.96 23.95
C ASN A 392 6.15 -4.06 23.09
N ARG A 393 6.94 -5.00 22.56
CA ARG A 393 6.41 -6.17 21.83
C ARG A 393 5.64 -7.13 22.75
N ARG A 394 6.11 -7.31 23.99
CA ARG A 394 5.48 -8.27 24.94
C ARG A 394 4.23 -7.71 25.59
N PHE A 395 4.23 -6.45 25.97
CA PHE A 395 3.18 -5.84 26.81
C PHE A 395 2.29 -4.85 26.08
N GLY A 396 2.58 -4.59 24.82
CA GLY A 396 1.84 -3.66 23.96
C GLY A 396 2.66 -2.45 23.57
N GLU A 397 2.33 -1.88 22.42
CA GLU A 397 3.00 -0.67 21.90
C GLU A 397 2.98 0.45 22.94
N ARG A 398 4.13 1.13 23.10
CA ARG A 398 4.29 2.25 24.04
C ARG A 398 4.04 1.94 25.52
N THR A 399 4.30 0.71 25.96
CA THR A 399 4.42 0.39 27.38
C THR A 399 5.59 1.18 28.02
N ILE A 400 6.69 1.28 27.29
CA ILE A 400 7.83 2.19 27.61
C ILE A 400 8.05 3.12 26.42
N TYR A 401 8.23 4.39 26.70
CA TYR A 401 8.50 5.43 25.70
C TYR A 401 9.25 6.60 26.35
N SER A 402 9.83 7.48 25.52
CA SER A 402 10.55 8.68 26.01
C SER A 402 9.58 9.68 26.65
N ALA A 403 10.00 10.28 27.78
CA ALA A 403 9.27 11.38 28.41
C ALA A 403 9.06 12.59 27.47
N ASP A 404 9.95 12.78 26.49
CA ASP A 404 9.83 13.83 25.47
C ASP A 404 8.61 13.64 24.55
N SER A 405 8.08 12.43 24.44
CA SER A 405 6.86 12.11 23.68
C SER A 405 5.64 11.88 24.60
N PHE A 406 5.70 12.34 25.86
CA PHE A 406 4.60 12.26 26.81
C PHE A 406 3.39 13.05 26.33
N ASP A 407 2.19 12.66 26.79
CA ASP A 407 0.89 13.26 26.42
C ASP A 407 0.56 13.22 24.92
N THR A 408 1.00 12.16 24.24
CA THR A 408 0.66 11.89 22.85
C THR A 408 -0.29 10.71 22.69
N SER A 409 -1.04 10.35 23.73
CA SER A 409 -2.03 9.24 23.76
C SER A 409 -3.12 9.35 22.67
N GLN A 410 -3.33 10.56 22.14
CA GLN A 410 -4.25 10.81 21.02
C GLN A 410 -3.74 10.29 19.68
N ILE A 411 -2.43 10.02 19.56
CA ILE A 411 -1.85 9.41 18.37
C ILE A 411 -2.09 7.90 18.44
N LYS A 412 -3.22 7.48 17.89
CA LYS A 412 -3.53 6.05 17.77
C LYS A 412 -2.63 5.40 16.73
N THR A 413 -2.25 4.16 16.98
CA THR A 413 -1.59 3.32 15.97
C THR A 413 -2.46 3.25 14.73
N LYS A 414 -1.88 3.62 13.58
CA LYS A 414 -2.57 3.56 12.30
C LYS A 414 -2.07 2.37 11.51
N ILE A 415 -3.01 1.70 10.85
CA ILE A 415 -2.67 0.64 9.91
C ILE A 415 -1.99 1.28 8.71
N PRO A 416 -0.80 0.82 8.29
CA PRO A 416 -0.21 1.26 7.04
C PRO A 416 -0.98 0.65 5.86
N PHE A 417 -1.80 1.42 5.19
CA PHE A 417 -2.61 0.94 4.05
C PHE A 417 -1.78 0.42 2.89
N GLY A 418 -0.61 0.97 2.64
CA GLY A 418 0.20 0.67 1.45
C GLY A 418 1.46 -0.17 1.69
N SER A 419 1.75 -0.61 2.92
CA SER A 419 2.92 -1.43 3.20
C SER A 419 2.61 -2.48 4.26
N THR A 420 2.49 -3.72 3.82
CA THR A 420 2.25 -4.89 4.68
C THR A 420 3.50 -5.42 5.36
N ARG A 421 4.70 -4.94 4.94
CA ARG A 421 5.99 -5.38 5.48
C ARG A 421 6.13 -5.17 6.99
N PHE A 422 5.33 -4.28 7.58
CA PHE A 422 5.31 -4.00 9.02
C PHE A 422 4.22 -4.78 9.76
N LEU A 423 3.29 -5.43 9.07
CA LEU A 423 2.21 -6.20 9.69
C LEU A 423 2.66 -7.60 10.15
N ASP A 424 3.78 -8.07 9.62
CA ASP A 424 4.38 -9.36 10.02
C ASP A 424 5.11 -9.27 11.38
N ILE A 425 5.23 -8.07 11.94
CA ILE A 425 6.01 -7.76 13.14
C ILE A 425 5.09 -7.47 14.34
N LEU A 426 3.83 -7.15 14.07
CA LEU A 426 2.75 -6.98 15.04
C LEU A 426 2.06 -8.31 15.29
#